data_6636f9e5f9a80473412d227767b08c9d
#
_entry.id   6636f9e5f9a80473412d227767b08c9d
#
_cell.length_a   1.000
_cell.length_b   1.000
_cell.length_c   1.000
_cell.angle_alpha   90.00
_cell.angle_beta   90.00
_cell.angle_gamma   90.00
#
_symmetry.space_group_name_H-M   'P 1'
#
loop_
_entity.id
_entity.type
_entity.pdbx_description
1 polymer ?
#
loop_
_entity_poly.entity_id
_entity_poly.type
_entity_poly.pdbx_seq_one_letter_code
_entity_poly.pdbx_strand_id
1 'polypeptide(L)' 'MSVESAIAYINRMRSDETFRHEVNQLSEDETASWELIGRNGYQFTMQEFRAAQDEIYKEHGITPL' A
#
# COMPACT_ATOMS: atom_id res chain seq x y z
N MET A 1 1.75 10.73 7.44
CA MET A 1 0.52 10.47 6.70
C MET A 1 0.52 11.28 5.43
N SER A 2 0.55 10.60 4.30
CA SER A 2 0.59 11.30 3.02
C SER A 2 0.23 10.36 1.87
N VAL A 3 -0.21 10.96 0.78
CA VAL A 3 -0.46 10.24 -0.48
C VAL A 3 0.86 9.66 -0.99
N GLU A 4 1.95 10.35 -0.78
CA GLU A 4 3.28 9.87 -1.20
C GLU A 4 3.65 8.57 -0.49
N SER A 5 3.36 8.44 0.80
CA SER A 5 3.57 7.20 1.54
C SER A 5 2.74 6.07 0.96
N ALA A 6 1.48 6.35 0.62
CA ALA A 6 0.60 5.36 0.02
C ALA A 6 1.11 4.92 -1.36
N ILE A 7 1.61 5.85 -2.15
CA ILE A 7 2.20 5.53 -3.46
C ILE A 7 3.42 4.63 -3.29
N ALA A 8 4.30 4.97 -2.35
CA ALA A 8 5.48 4.16 -2.06
C ALA A 8 5.09 2.75 -1.62
N TYR A 9 4.06 2.63 -0.78
CA TYR A 9 3.54 1.35 -0.33
C TYR A 9 3.04 0.51 -1.51
N ILE A 10 2.23 1.11 -2.38
CA ILE A 10 1.67 0.39 -3.54
C ILE A 10 2.80 -0.07 -4.46
N ASN A 11 3.78 0.79 -4.71
CA ASN A 11 4.92 0.42 -5.55
C ASN A 11 5.72 -0.73 -4.94
N ARG A 12 5.89 -0.74 -3.64
CA ARG A 12 6.57 -1.85 -2.97
C ARG A 12 5.76 -3.14 -3.08
N MET A 13 4.45 -3.06 -2.93
CA MET A 13 3.56 -4.22 -3.09
C MET A 13 3.68 -4.83 -4.48
N ARG A 14 3.93 -4.01 -5.48
CA ARG A 14 4.05 -4.47 -6.87
C ARG A 14 5.41 -5.06 -7.18
N SER A 15 6.46 -4.58 -6.54
CA SER A 15 7.83 -4.96 -6.86
C SER A 15 8.47 -5.95 -5.88
N ASP A 16 7.90 -6.09 -4.69
CA ASP A 16 8.47 -6.94 -3.63
C ASP A 16 7.48 -8.05 -3.27
N GLU A 17 7.69 -9.24 -3.82
CA GLU A 17 6.82 -10.39 -3.57
C GLU A 17 6.80 -10.81 -2.11
N THR A 18 7.93 -10.73 -1.45
CA THR A 18 8.04 -11.11 -0.03
C THR A 18 7.17 -10.21 0.83
N PHE A 19 7.27 -8.90 0.60
CA PHE A 19 6.47 -7.93 1.32
C PHE A 19 4.97 -8.13 1.05
N ARG A 20 4.62 -8.31 -0.21
CA ARG A 20 3.22 -8.57 -0.60
C ARG A 20 2.68 -9.82 0.09
N HIS A 21 3.49 -10.87 0.14
CA HIS A 21 3.08 -12.13 0.78
C HIS A 21 2.84 -11.92 2.28
N GLU A 22 3.72 -11.19 2.95
CA GLU A 22 3.56 -10.89 4.37
C GLU A 22 2.28 -10.10 4.64
N VAL A 23 2.00 -9.09 3.84
CA VAL A 23 0.78 -8.29 3.98
C VAL A 23 -0.46 -9.16 3.74
N ASN A 24 -0.42 -10.01 2.73
CA ASN A 24 -1.55 -10.87 2.40
C ASN A 24 -1.82 -11.90 3.50
N GLN A 25 -0.80 -12.39 4.17
CA GLN A 25 -0.98 -13.31 5.29
C GLN A 25 -1.71 -12.66 6.46
N LEU A 26 -1.60 -11.36 6.60
CA LEU A 26 -2.24 -10.60 7.67
C LEU A 26 -3.54 -9.93 7.21
N SER A 27 -4.00 -10.23 6.00
CA SER A 27 -5.16 -9.54 5.42
C SER A 27 -6.45 -9.72 6.22
N GLU A 28 -6.57 -10.80 6.99
CA GLU A 28 -7.75 -11.04 7.82
C GLU A 28 -7.68 -10.32 9.16
N ASP A 29 -6.50 -9.83 9.53
CA ASP A 29 -6.31 -9.06 10.76
C ASP A 29 -5.89 -7.65 10.38
N GLU A 30 -6.87 -6.77 10.32
CA GLU A 30 -6.66 -5.39 9.90
C GLU A 30 -5.65 -4.66 10.77
N THR A 31 -5.70 -4.86 12.09
CA THR A 31 -4.77 -4.24 13.02
C THR A 31 -3.34 -4.69 12.75
N ALA A 32 -3.14 -5.98 12.58
CA ALA A 32 -1.81 -6.53 12.31
C ALA A 32 -1.27 -6.04 10.96
N SER A 33 -2.14 -5.95 9.95
CA SER A 33 -1.75 -5.42 8.64
C SER A 33 -1.26 -3.98 8.75
N TRP A 34 -2.03 -3.13 9.44
CA TRP A 34 -1.65 -1.73 9.62
C TRP A 34 -0.35 -1.57 10.41
N GLU A 35 -0.15 -2.42 11.41
CA GLU A 35 1.10 -2.42 12.18
C GLU A 35 2.30 -2.78 11.31
N LEU A 36 2.16 -3.78 10.46
CA LEU A 36 3.23 -4.17 9.55
C LEU A 36 3.56 -3.04 8.58
N ILE A 37 2.54 -2.43 7.99
CA ILE A 37 2.69 -1.32 7.06
C ILE A 37 3.39 -0.14 7.72
N GLY A 38 2.94 0.23 8.93
CA GLY A 38 3.54 1.32 9.69
C GLY A 38 4.98 1.05 10.10
N ARG A 39 5.27 -0.21 10.45
CA ARG A 39 6.63 -0.62 10.85
C ARG A 39 7.62 -0.48 9.70
N ASN A 40 7.14 -0.59 8.47
CA ASN A 40 7.97 -0.41 7.28
C ASN A 40 8.06 1.05 6.84
N GLY A 41 7.53 1.98 7.61
CA GLY A 41 7.65 3.40 7.36
C GLY A 41 6.55 4.01 6.51
N TYR A 42 5.50 3.26 6.21
CA TYR A 42 4.40 3.76 5.40
C TYR A 42 3.25 4.19 6.30
N GLN A 43 2.89 5.46 6.24
CA GLN A 43 1.79 6.01 7.04
C GLN A 43 0.83 6.77 6.14
N PHE A 44 -0.39 6.27 6.04
CA PHE A 44 -1.42 6.88 5.21
C PHE A 44 -2.81 6.46 5.70
N THR A 45 -3.81 7.23 5.31
CA THR A 45 -5.21 6.90 5.58
C THR A 45 -5.80 6.15 4.38
N MET A 46 -7.01 5.60 4.56
CA MET A 46 -7.71 4.96 3.44
C MET A 46 -8.01 5.96 2.32
N GLN A 47 -8.30 7.21 2.67
CA GLN A 47 -8.49 8.25 1.67
C GLN A 47 -7.24 8.50 0.86
N GLU A 48 -6.11 8.56 1.56
CA GLU A 48 -4.80 8.74 0.92
C GLU A 48 -4.45 7.55 0.04
N PHE A 49 -4.78 6.35 0.49
CA PHE A 49 -4.56 5.14 -0.29
C PHE A 49 -5.35 5.17 -1.60
N ARG A 50 -6.61 5.56 -1.54
CA ARG A 50 -7.45 5.66 -2.74
C ARG A 50 -6.92 6.72 -3.69
N ALA A 51 -6.49 7.86 -3.16
CA ALA A 51 -5.90 8.91 -3.98
C ALA A 51 -4.61 8.42 -4.66
N ALA A 52 -3.81 7.64 -3.94
CA ALA A 52 -2.60 7.06 -4.49
C ALA A 52 -2.92 6.05 -5.61
N GLN A 53 -3.94 5.23 -5.43
CA GLN A 53 -4.38 4.30 -6.47
C GLN A 53 -4.80 5.03 -7.74
N ASP A 54 -5.56 6.11 -7.59
CA ASP A 54 -5.99 6.92 -8.73
C ASP A 54 -4.79 7.52 -9.46
N GLU A 55 -3.81 8.00 -8.71
CA GLU A 55 -2.59 8.59 -9.28
C GLU A 55 -1.81 7.56 -10.09
N ILE A 56 -1.62 6.38 -9.53
CA ILE A 56 -0.89 5.30 -10.18
C ILE A 56 -1.65 4.83 -11.43
N TYR A 57 -2.96 4.73 -11.32
CA TYR A 57 -3.79 4.33 -12.46
C TYR A 57 -3.65 5.31 -13.62
N LYS A 58 -3.68 6.61 -13.32
CA LYS A 58 -3.52 7.65 -14.34
C LYS A 58 -2.15 7.62 -15.00
N GLU A 59 -1.10 7.41 -14.21
CA GLU A 59 0.26 7.40 -14.71
C GLU A 59 0.56 6.20 -15.59
N HIS A 60 0.10 5.03 -15.19
CA HIS A 60 0.48 3.77 -15.83
C HIS A 60 -0.62 3.13 -16.66
N GLY A 61 -1.85 3.62 -16.53
CA GLY A 61 -2.99 3.05 -17.24
C GLY A 61 -3.28 1.60 -16.85
N ILE A 62 -2.89 1.19 -15.63
CA ILE A 62 -3.08 -0.17 -15.16
C ILE A 62 -3.88 -0.15 -13.86
N THR A 63 -4.52 -1.29 -13.57
CA THR A 63 -5.26 -1.44 -12.33
C THR A 63 -4.30 -1.56 -11.15
N PRO A 64 -4.44 -0.72 -10.10
CA PRO A 64 -3.63 -0.87 -8.89
C PRO A 64 -3.94 -2.16 -8.16
N LEU A 65 -3.05 -2.53 -7.27
CA LEU A 65 -3.22 -3.70 -6.42
C LEU A 65 -4.40 -3.57 -5.47
#